data_870fea758354e8effd20019345c97fa3
#
_entry.id   870fea758354e8effd20019345c97fa3
#
_cell.length_a   1.000
_cell.length_b   1.000
_cell.length_c   1.000
_cell.angle_alpha   90.00
_cell.angle_beta   90.00
_cell.angle_gamma   90.00
#
_symmetry.space_group_name_H-M   'P 1'
#
loop_
_entity.id
_entity.type
_entity.pdbx_description
1 polymer ?
#
loop_
_entity_poly.entity_id
_entity_poly.type
_entity_poly.pdbx_seq_one_letter_code
_entity_poly.pdbx_strand_id
1 'polypeptide(L)'
;MECKYKSKYKLSNANADENACKVYDFICENFGKKMIASQQESPKKGLHDCEIQYVEEITGKKPAMRGLDFIDSDFTGVVERATEWWNNGGLVTICWHTGVNGNGYNESIDDDPDFSKLLTEGTPENKEMIANWDKAAEALKLLSAQGVPVLWRPFHEFDGQWFWWGKGGREDFKKLWKMMYDRYTNKFGLTNLIWVLGYSGSVKDDWYPGDEYVDILGSDAYNDDTNAQAWPRLKAISDTKPLAYHECGNLPSVEEFKKEGALWSWFMVWHTDHIMDNDKKNLKEVYNHEDVITLDELPNFLEQ
;
A
#
# COMPACT_ATOMS: atom_id res chain seq x y z
N MET A 1 -8.83 13.80 17.88
CA MET A 1 -9.70 14.74 17.09
C MET A 1 -10.55 13.86 16.20
N GLU A 2 -11.85 14.12 16.07
CA GLU A 2 -12.69 13.29 15.20
C GLU A 2 -12.51 13.72 13.73
N CYS A 3 -12.22 12.78 12.83
CA CYS A 3 -12.08 13.05 11.40
C CYS A 3 -13.36 13.63 10.82
N LYS A 4 -13.25 14.69 10.05
CA LYS A 4 -14.37 15.30 9.32
C LYS A 4 -14.33 14.84 7.87
N TYR A 5 -14.98 13.70 7.60
CA TYR A 5 -15.05 13.15 6.25
C TYR A 5 -16.08 13.90 5.40
N LYS A 6 -15.70 14.20 4.15
CA LYS A 6 -16.61 14.70 3.11
C LYS A 6 -17.26 13.55 2.35
N SER A 7 -16.59 12.38 2.34
CA SER A 7 -17.09 11.16 1.70
C SER A 7 -17.89 10.29 2.68
N LYS A 8 -18.56 9.25 2.15
CA LYS A 8 -19.23 8.22 2.96
C LYS A 8 -18.25 7.23 3.62
N TYR A 9 -17.00 7.22 3.16
CA TYR A 9 -15.96 6.31 3.61
C TYR A 9 -15.33 6.80 4.91
N LYS A 10 -14.92 5.87 5.77
CA LYS A 10 -14.30 6.17 7.06
C LYS A 10 -13.14 5.25 7.31
N LEU A 11 -12.11 5.78 7.98
CA LEU A 11 -10.99 4.98 8.46
C LEU A 11 -11.44 3.97 9.53
N SER A 12 -10.83 2.80 9.51
CA SER A 12 -11.01 1.73 10.51
C SER A 12 -10.53 2.19 11.89
N ASN A 13 -9.44 2.96 11.94
CA ASN A 13 -8.94 3.55 13.18
C ASN A 13 -9.71 4.85 13.51
N ALA A 14 -10.62 4.79 14.48
CA ALA A 14 -11.37 5.96 14.95
C ALA A 14 -10.49 7.07 15.57
N ASN A 15 -9.24 6.74 15.95
CA ASN A 15 -8.27 7.68 16.51
C ASN A 15 -7.25 8.16 15.48
N ALA A 16 -7.51 7.96 14.18
CA ALA A 16 -6.60 8.43 13.13
C ALA A 16 -6.30 9.92 13.27
N ASP A 17 -5.08 10.32 12.97
CA ASP A 17 -4.66 11.72 13.04
C ASP A 17 -5.22 12.53 11.85
N GLU A 18 -5.08 13.85 11.95
CA GLU A 18 -5.65 14.77 10.99
C GLU A 18 -5.09 14.56 9.57
N ASN A 19 -3.80 14.28 9.45
CA ASN A 19 -3.17 14.10 8.15
C ASN A 19 -3.62 12.78 7.50
N ALA A 20 -3.72 11.70 8.27
CA ALA A 20 -4.29 10.44 7.77
C ALA A 20 -5.75 10.63 7.31
N CYS A 21 -6.55 11.40 8.08
CA CYS A 21 -7.92 11.73 7.70
C CYS A 21 -7.99 12.55 6.40
N LYS A 22 -7.15 13.59 6.26
CA LYS A 22 -7.11 14.43 5.04
C LYS A 22 -6.71 13.63 3.81
N VAL A 23 -5.67 12.80 3.93
CA VAL A 23 -5.19 11.94 2.82
C VAL A 23 -6.25 10.91 2.43
N TYR A 24 -6.84 10.23 3.40
CA TYR A 24 -7.88 9.24 3.12
C TYR A 24 -9.12 9.86 2.47
N ASP A 25 -9.59 11.01 2.97
CA ASP A 25 -10.74 11.71 2.40
C ASP A 25 -10.47 12.17 0.96
N PHE A 26 -9.24 12.67 0.68
CA PHE A 26 -8.79 13.01 -0.67
C PHE A 26 -8.83 11.80 -1.63
N ILE A 27 -8.32 10.64 -1.18
CA ILE A 27 -8.37 9.40 -1.96
C ILE A 27 -9.83 9.03 -2.26
N CYS A 28 -10.70 9.09 -1.25
CA CYS A 28 -12.11 8.75 -1.39
C CYS A 28 -12.89 9.73 -2.28
N GLU A 29 -12.58 11.02 -2.24
CA GLU A 29 -13.20 12.04 -3.11
C GLU A 29 -12.87 11.82 -4.59
N ASN A 30 -11.67 11.30 -4.89
CA ASN A 30 -11.21 11.05 -6.26
C ASN A 30 -11.51 9.64 -6.76
N PHE A 31 -11.83 8.69 -5.89
CA PHE A 31 -12.13 7.31 -6.25
C PHE A 31 -13.26 7.20 -7.29
N GLY A 32 -12.99 6.49 -8.38
CA GLY A 32 -13.90 6.34 -9.51
C GLY A 32 -13.98 7.57 -10.43
N LYS A 33 -13.14 8.59 -10.23
CA LYS A 33 -13.08 9.82 -11.02
C LYS A 33 -11.69 10.07 -11.59
N LYS A 34 -10.67 10.02 -10.73
CA LYS A 34 -9.26 10.21 -11.08
C LYS A 34 -8.40 9.15 -10.38
N MET A 35 -7.28 8.81 -10.98
CA MET A 35 -6.31 7.88 -10.43
C MET A 35 -5.06 8.63 -9.97
N ILE A 36 -4.56 8.31 -8.79
CA ILE A 36 -3.29 8.84 -8.27
C ILE A 36 -2.14 8.07 -8.91
N ALA A 37 -1.26 8.77 -9.60
CA ALA A 37 -0.05 8.17 -10.16
C ALA A 37 0.91 7.78 -9.03
N SER A 38 1.33 6.51 -9.01
CA SER A 38 2.21 5.99 -7.97
C SER A 38 3.34 5.16 -8.56
N GLN A 39 4.49 5.19 -7.90
CA GLN A 39 5.67 4.44 -8.30
C GLN A 39 6.33 3.77 -7.09
N GLN A 40 6.56 2.46 -7.17
CA GLN A 40 7.39 1.75 -6.20
C GLN A 40 8.86 2.07 -6.45
N GLU A 41 9.58 2.48 -5.40
CA GLU A 41 11.03 2.69 -5.48
C GLU A 41 11.81 1.38 -5.54
N SER A 42 13.00 1.40 -6.15
CA SER A 42 13.95 0.30 -6.03
C SER A 42 14.44 0.15 -4.59
N PRO A 43 14.41 -1.07 -4.01
CA PRO A 43 15.00 -1.30 -2.70
C PRO A 43 16.54 -1.29 -2.74
N LYS A 44 17.13 -1.25 -3.93
CA LYS A 44 18.59 -1.32 -4.09
C LYS A 44 19.26 -0.02 -3.67
N LYS A 45 20.17 -0.13 -2.71
CA LYS A 45 20.92 1.01 -2.18
C LYS A 45 21.58 1.86 -3.28
N GLY A 46 21.31 3.16 -3.24
CA GLY A 46 21.83 4.13 -4.22
C GLY A 46 21.01 4.24 -5.51
N LEU A 47 19.92 3.47 -5.64
CA LEU A 47 19.01 3.50 -6.80
C LEU A 47 17.54 3.81 -6.42
N HIS A 48 17.30 4.28 -5.19
CA HIS A 48 15.92 4.49 -4.69
C HIS A 48 15.10 5.51 -5.48
N ASP A 49 15.75 6.42 -6.21
CA ASP A 49 15.06 7.45 -6.99
C ASP A 49 15.06 7.15 -8.50
N CYS A 50 15.67 6.04 -8.94
CA CYS A 50 15.89 5.80 -10.36
C CYS A 50 14.57 5.68 -11.17
N GLU A 51 13.54 5.06 -10.60
CA GLU A 51 12.23 4.95 -11.25
C GLU A 51 11.51 6.29 -11.31
N ILE A 52 11.56 7.07 -10.25
CA ILE A 52 10.94 8.40 -10.18
C ILE A 52 11.63 9.35 -11.18
N GLN A 53 12.96 9.32 -11.24
CA GLN A 53 13.74 10.10 -12.20
C GLN A 53 13.42 9.68 -13.65
N TYR A 54 13.33 8.35 -13.91
CA TYR A 54 12.95 7.84 -15.23
C TYR A 54 11.56 8.32 -15.66
N VAL A 55 10.58 8.25 -14.76
CA VAL A 55 9.23 8.76 -15.02
C VAL A 55 9.27 10.26 -15.33
N GLU A 56 9.98 11.04 -14.50
CA GLU A 56 10.10 12.49 -14.71
C GLU A 56 10.78 12.86 -16.03
N GLU A 57 11.84 12.15 -16.41
CA GLU A 57 12.54 12.37 -17.69
C GLU A 57 11.64 12.14 -18.90
N ILE A 58 10.76 11.11 -18.84
CA ILE A 58 9.91 10.77 -19.98
C ILE A 58 8.65 11.63 -20.02
N THR A 59 8.04 11.87 -18.87
CA THR A 59 6.69 12.46 -18.79
C THR A 59 6.69 13.95 -18.50
N GLY A 60 7.76 14.47 -17.90
CA GLY A 60 7.84 15.81 -17.34
C GLY A 60 7.10 15.94 -15.99
N LYS A 61 6.61 14.84 -15.41
CA LYS A 61 5.80 14.78 -14.19
C LYS A 61 6.42 13.79 -13.21
N LYS A 62 6.19 14.00 -11.91
CA LYS A 62 6.53 13.04 -10.85
C LYS A 62 5.29 12.29 -10.38
N PRO A 63 5.42 11.02 -9.96
CA PRO A 63 4.30 10.32 -9.31
C PRO A 63 3.87 11.08 -8.05
N ALA A 64 2.57 11.09 -7.77
CA ALA A 64 2.02 11.71 -6.58
C ALA A 64 2.30 10.89 -5.31
N MET A 65 2.39 9.57 -5.44
CA MET A 65 2.62 8.66 -4.32
C MET A 65 3.89 7.83 -4.56
N ARG A 66 4.76 7.80 -3.56
CA ARG A 66 5.96 6.95 -3.53
C ARG A 66 5.68 5.67 -2.76
N GLY A 67 5.93 4.53 -3.40
CA GLY A 67 5.93 3.22 -2.76
C GLY A 67 7.32 2.92 -2.19
N LEU A 68 7.37 2.51 -0.94
CA LEU A 68 8.56 2.12 -0.20
C LEU A 68 8.39 0.72 0.38
N ASP A 69 9.49 0.09 0.77
CA ASP A 69 9.50 -1.25 1.35
C ASP A 69 10.47 -1.31 2.54
N PHE A 70 10.03 -1.85 3.66
CA PHE A 70 10.90 -2.16 4.79
C PHE A 70 11.78 -3.40 4.57
N ILE A 71 11.90 -3.85 3.32
CA ILE A 71 12.76 -4.98 2.93
C ILE A 71 14.17 -4.82 3.51
N ASP A 72 14.83 -5.94 3.82
CA ASP A 72 16.16 -5.99 4.43
C ASP A 72 16.29 -5.17 5.73
N SER A 73 15.16 -4.86 6.36
CA SER A 73 15.08 -4.06 7.59
C SER A 73 15.66 -2.64 7.46
N ASP A 74 15.58 -2.04 6.26
CA ASP A 74 15.99 -0.64 6.01
C ASP A 74 14.99 0.37 6.62
N PHE A 75 14.69 0.20 7.90
CA PHE A 75 13.72 1.07 8.60
C PHE A 75 14.15 2.53 8.61
N THR A 76 15.43 2.80 8.87
CA THR A 76 15.94 4.18 8.94
C THR A 76 15.89 4.87 7.59
N GLY A 77 16.40 4.23 6.54
CA GLY A 77 16.41 4.82 5.20
C GLY A 77 15.01 5.04 4.65
N VAL A 78 14.07 4.11 4.90
CA VAL A 78 12.67 4.28 4.50
C VAL A 78 12.02 5.45 5.25
N VAL A 79 12.25 5.59 6.57
CA VAL A 79 11.73 6.73 7.34
C VAL A 79 12.26 8.05 6.79
N GLU A 80 13.53 8.14 6.47
CA GLU A 80 14.14 9.35 5.88
C GLU A 80 13.49 9.71 4.53
N ARG A 81 13.42 8.75 3.60
CA ARG A 81 12.84 8.96 2.26
C ARG A 81 11.34 9.26 2.29
N ALA A 82 10.59 8.58 3.16
CA ALA A 82 9.17 8.82 3.35
C ALA A 82 8.91 10.24 3.90
N THR A 83 9.70 10.65 4.90
CA THR A 83 9.59 12.01 5.47
C THR A 83 9.93 13.08 4.43
N GLU A 84 11.00 12.88 3.68
CA GLU A 84 11.38 13.79 2.60
C GLU A 84 10.28 13.92 1.54
N TRP A 85 9.73 12.79 1.10
CA TRP A 85 8.66 12.77 0.09
C TRP A 85 7.40 13.49 0.56
N TRP A 86 6.97 13.22 1.80
CA TRP A 86 5.84 13.92 2.41
C TRP A 86 6.07 15.43 2.54
N ASN A 87 7.23 15.85 3.01
CA ASN A 87 7.58 17.25 3.15
C ASN A 87 7.65 18.00 1.79
N ASN A 88 7.85 17.27 0.71
CA ASN A 88 7.78 17.79 -0.66
C ASN A 88 6.35 17.70 -1.27
N GLY A 89 5.34 17.38 -0.44
CA GLY A 89 3.92 17.38 -0.82
C GLY A 89 3.41 16.04 -1.36
N GLY A 90 4.23 14.99 -1.39
CA GLY A 90 3.84 13.68 -1.93
C GLY A 90 3.19 12.75 -0.92
N LEU A 91 2.45 11.76 -1.39
CA LEU A 91 1.84 10.71 -0.59
C LEU A 91 2.83 9.54 -0.38
N VAL A 92 2.69 8.85 0.74
CA VAL A 92 3.58 7.75 1.15
C VAL A 92 2.81 6.45 1.29
N THR A 93 3.29 5.39 0.63
CA THR A 93 2.81 4.03 0.88
C THR A 93 3.98 3.10 1.17
N ILE A 94 3.82 2.20 2.14
CA ILE A 94 4.88 1.28 2.58
C ILE A 94 4.33 -0.14 2.59
N CYS A 95 5.03 -1.06 1.92
CA CYS A 95 4.86 -2.50 2.09
C CYS A 95 6.03 -3.09 2.90
N TRP A 96 6.01 -4.40 3.12
CA TRP A 96 7.08 -5.05 3.86
C TRP A 96 7.29 -6.50 3.44
N HIS A 97 8.31 -6.72 2.60
CA HIS A 97 8.81 -8.06 2.34
C HIS A 97 9.76 -8.47 3.47
N THR A 98 9.37 -9.45 4.25
CA THR A 98 10.12 -9.93 5.42
C THR A 98 9.86 -11.40 5.70
N GLY A 99 10.85 -12.11 6.20
CA GLY A 99 10.64 -13.39 6.86
C GLY A 99 9.92 -13.22 8.21
N VAL A 100 9.55 -14.32 8.82
CA VAL A 100 8.88 -14.35 10.14
C VAL A 100 9.71 -13.61 11.19
N ASN A 101 11.04 -13.76 11.14
CA ASN A 101 11.98 -13.21 12.10
C ASN A 101 12.75 -11.98 11.56
N GLY A 102 12.39 -11.45 10.41
CA GLY A 102 13.11 -10.42 9.69
C GLY A 102 13.72 -10.93 8.40
N ASN A 103 14.80 -10.26 7.95
CA ASN A 103 15.46 -10.45 6.66
C ASN A 103 14.62 -9.91 5.48
N GLY A 104 14.81 -10.43 4.27
CA GLY A 104 14.33 -9.83 3.05
C GLY A 104 13.33 -10.68 2.26
N TYR A 105 13.39 -10.49 0.96
CA TYR A 105 12.44 -11.07 0.02
C TYR A 105 12.47 -12.61 -0.01
N ASN A 106 13.67 -13.21 0.05
CA ASN A 106 13.79 -14.66 -0.01
C ASN A 106 13.07 -15.32 1.18
N GLU A 107 13.29 -14.83 2.38
CA GLU A 107 12.67 -15.35 3.58
C GLU A 107 11.16 -15.12 3.58
N SER A 108 10.66 -14.07 2.92
CA SER A 108 9.22 -13.88 2.75
C SER A 108 8.56 -15.01 1.94
N ILE A 109 9.31 -15.64 1.03
CA ILE A 109 8.89 -16.78 0.22
C ILE A 109 9.24 -18.11 0.88
N ASP A 110 10.46 -18.25 1.40
CA ASP A 110 11.00 -19.54 1.83
C ASP A 110 10.52 -19.97 3.21
N ASP A 111 10.18 -19.02 4.09
CA ASP A 111 9.68 -19.34 5.42
C ASP A 111 8.36 -20.13 5.34
N ASP A 112 8.27 -21.18 6.15
CA ASP A 112 7.08 -22.04 6.30
C ASP A 112 6.81 -22.31 7.78
N PRO A 113 6.29 -21.32 8.53
CA PRO A 113 6.15 -21.42 9.97
C PRO A 113 4.99 -22.34 10.39
N ASP A 114 5.13 -22.94 11.58
CA ASP A 114 4.01 -23.58 12.28
C ASP A 114 3.03 -22.51 12.80
N PHE A 115 1.96 -22.23 12.06
CA PHE A 115 0.97 -21.21 12.40
C PHE A 115 0.30 -21.47 13.75
N SER A 116 0.19 -22.72 14.19
CA SER A 116 -0.38 -23.03 15.51
C SER A 116 0.44 -22.46 16.65
N LYS A 117 1.77 -22.41 16.48
CA LYS A 117 2.70 -21.77 17.44
C LYS A 117 2.82 -20.28 17.18
N LEU A 118 2.93 -19.90 15.91
CA LEU A 118 3.10 -18.50 15.50
C LEU A 118 1.97 -17.61 16.03
N LEU A 119 0.73 -18.09 15.98
CA LEU A 119 -0.47 -17.37 16.41
C LEU A 119 -0.84 -17.60 17.89
N THR A 120 -0.06 -18.41 18.62
CA THR A 120 -0.27 -18.64 20.06
C THR A 120 0.64 -17.72 20.87
N GLU A 121 0.03 -16.81 21.62
CA GLU A 121 0.74 -15.83 22.46
C GLU A 121 1.71 -16.54 23.44
N GLY A 122 2.92 -16.03 23.49
CA GLY A 122 3.96 -16.46 24.43
C GLY A 122 4.83 -17.62 23.98
N THR A 123 4.53 -18.28 22.86
CA THR A 123 5.46 -19.25 22.26
C THR A 123 6.75 -18.57 21.78
N PRO A 124 7.86 -19.30 21.64
CA PRO A 124 9.08 -18.73 21.08
C PRO A 124 8.86 -18.11 19.69
N GLU A 125 8.17 -18.81 18.80
CA GLU A 125 7.89 -18.40 17.42
C GLU A 125 7.05 -17.11 17.39
N ASN A 126 6.02 -17.02 18.25
CA ASN A 126 5.20 -15.80 18.38
C ASN A 126 6.04 -14.62 18.89
N LYS A 127 6.89 -14.83 19.91
CA LYS A 127 7.73 -13.77 20.45
C LYS A 127 8.73 -13.22 19.42
N GLU A 128 9.32 -14.08 18.60
CA GLU A 128 10.25 -13.68 17.55
C GLU A 128 9.55 -12.86 16.46
N MET A 129 8.41 -13.33 15.95
CA MET A 129 7.59 -12.60 14.99
C MET A 129 7.18 -11.23 15.54
N ILE A 130 6.68 -11.20 16.77
CA ILE A 130 6.26 -9.97 17.42
C ILE A 130 7.43 -9.00 17.63
N ALA A 131 8.61 -9.49 18.00
CA ALA A 131 9.80 -8.66 18.13
C ALA A 131 10.24 -8.05 16.79
N ASN A 132 10.04 -8.76 15.67
CA ASN A 132 10.28 -8.21 14.35
C ASN A 132 9.24 -7.13 14.00
N TRP A 133 7.96 -7.38 14.26
CA TRP A 133 6.90 -6.40 14.03
C TRP A 133 7.10 -5.10 14.84
N ASP A 134 7.60 -5.21 16.07
CA ASP A 134 7.87 -4.05 16.92
C ASP A 134 8.91 -3.11 16.32
N LYS A 135 9.91 -3.65 15.59
CA LYS A 135 10.89 -2.81 14.89
C LYS A 135 10.22 -1.95 13.80
N ALA A 136 9.34 -2.55 13.01
CA ALA A 136 8.58 -1.82 12.01
C ALA A 136 7.62 -0.81 12.65
N ALA A 137 6.97 -1.18 13.76
CA ALA A 137 6.09 -0.27 14.50
C ALA A 137 6.84 0.95 15.04
N GLU A 138 8.07 0.79 15.55
CA GLU A 138 8.88 1.94 15.99
C GLU A 138 9.27 2.85 14.81
N ALA A 139 9.57 2.30 13.63
CA ALA A 139 9.82 3.10 12.42
C ALA A 139 8.56 3.88 12.01
N LEU A 140 7.39 3.23 11.97
CA LEU A 140 6.11 3.87 11.67
C LEU A 140 5.74 4.95 12.70
N LYS A 141 6.15 4.76 13.95
CA LYS A 141 5.96 5.75 15.02
C LYS A 141 6.84 6.98 14.83
N LEU A 142 8.05 6.83 14.27
CA LEU A 142 8.87 7.98 13.89
C LEU A 142 8.20 8.80 12.78
N LEU A 143 7.56 8.16 11.81
CA LEU A 143 6.75 8.82 10.80
C LEU A 143 5.53 9.51 11.40
N SER A 144 4.82 8.86 12.31
CA SER A 144 3.70 9.45 13.06
C SER A 144 4.12 10.73 13.80
N ALA A 145 5.27 10.68 14.47
CA ALA A 145 5.80 11.84 15.21
C ALA A 145 6.15 13.03 14.30
N GLN A 146 6.37 12.78 13.01
CA GLN A 146 6.64 13.80 11.98
C GLN A 146 5.37 14.17 11.19
N GLY A 147 4.21 13.65 11.57
CA GLY A 147 2.93 13.91 10.90
C GLY A 147 2.81 13.31 9.51
N VAL A 148 3.59 12.25 9.21
CA VAL A 148 3.56 11.55 7.92
C VAL A 148 2.50 10.47 7.94
N PRO A 149 1.38 10.60 7.19
CA PRO A 149 0.43 9.52 7.02
C PRO A 149 1.00 8.44 6.09
N VAL A 150 0.71 7.19 6.40
CA VAL A 150 1.24 6.05 5.66
C VAL A 150 0.10 5.15 5.19
N LEU A 151 -0.02 4.94 3.88
CA LEU A 151 -0.82 3.86 3.34
C LEU A 151 -0.03 2.56 3.60
N TRP A 152 -0.39 1.87 4.68
CA TRP A 152 0.32 0.68 5.15
C TRP A 152 -0.21 -0.58 4.48
N ARG A 153 0.65 -1.30 3.75
CA ARG A 153 0.32 -2.46 2.90
C ARG A 153 1.05 -3.74 3.39
N PRO A 154 0.79 -4.20 4.63
CA PRO A 154 1.43 -5.42 5.12
C PRO A 154 0.79 -6.64 4.46
N PHE A 155 1.55 -7.73 4.39
CA PHE A 155 1.03 -9.04 4.02
C PHE A 155 0.26 -9.08 2.68
N HIS A 156 0.67 -8.26 1.70
CA HIS A 156 0.04 -8.22 0.39
C HIS A 156 0.14 -9.57 -0.35
N GLU A 157 -0.68 -9.78 -1.37
CA GLU A 157 -0.71 -11.00 -2.19
C GLU A 157 -0.92 -12.31 -1.39
N PHE A 158 -1.49 -12.21 -0.21
CA PHE A 158 -1.70 -13.32 0.74
C PHE A 158 -2.50 -14.48 0.17
N ASP A 159 -3.46 -14.22 -0.70
CA ASP A 159 -4.35 -15.22 -1.30
C ASP A 159 -3.66 -16.02 -2.43
N GLY A 160 -2.49 -15.56 -2.90
CA GLY A 160 -1.57 -16.31 -3.77
C GLY A 160 -0.81 -17.42 -3.06
N GLN A 161 -0.60 -17.29 -1.75
CA GLN A 161 0.05 -18.27 -0.86
C GLN A 161 1.53 -18.55 -1.17
N TRP A 162 2.20 -17.71 -1.93
CA TRP A 162 3.66 -17.83 -2.14
C TRP A 162 4.46 -17.18 -1.02
N PHE A 163 3.95 -16.16 -0.38
CA PHE A 163 4.56 -15.58 0.82
C PHE A 163 4.12 -16.33 2.08
N TRP A 164 5.01 -16.40 3.09
CA TRP A 164 4.74 -17.14 4.31
C TRP A 164 3.43 -16.73 4.99
N TRP A 165 3.06 -15.46 4.97
CA TRP A 165 1.83 -14.97 5.62
C TRP A 165 0.52 -15.47 5.01
N GLY A 166 0.58 -16.03 3.78
CA GLY A 166 -0.56 -16.71 3.14
C GLY A 166 -0.57 -18.22 3.31
N LYS A 167 0.56 -18.86 3.69
CA LYS A 167 0.71 -20.32 3.70
C LYS A 167 -0.18 -21.03 4.73
N GLY A 168 -0.50 -20.37 5.85
CA GLY A 168 -1.41 -20.91 6.86
C GLY A 168 -2.89 -20.96 6.43
N GLY A 169 -3.20 -20.40 5.26
CA GLY A 169 -4.55 -20.32 4.75
C GLY A 169 -5.36 -19.17 5.36
N ARG A 170 -6.60 -19.02 4.87
CA ARG A 170 -7.45 -17.85 5.11
C ARG A 170 -7.73 -17.54 6.59
N GLU A 171 -7.97 -18.55 7.41
CA GLU A 171 -8.32 -18.30 8.81
C GLU A 171 -7.12 -17.83 9.63
N ASP A 172 -5.93 -18.36 9.35
CA ASP A 172 -4.70 -17.96 10.02
C ASP A 172 -4.23 -16.59 9.51
N PHE A 173 -4.39 -16.31 8.21
CA PHE A 173 -4.16 -14.98 7.67
C PHE A 173 -5.04 -13.90 8.34
N LYS A 174 -6.34 -14.14 8.48
CA LYS A 174 -7.25 -13.20 9.15
C LYS A 174 -6.85 -12.94 10.60
N LYS A 175 -6.38 -13.97 11.32
CA LYS A 175 -5.84 -13.80 12.69
C LYS A 175 -4.55 -12.97 12.66
N LEU A 176 -3.62 -13.30 11.75
CA LEU A 176 -2.35 -12.60 11.59
C LEU A 176 -2.57 -11.10 11.34
N TRP A 177 -3.46 -10.76 10.38
CA TRP A 177 -3.83 -9.40 10.08
C TRP A 177 -4.38 -8.65 11.29
N LYS A 178 -5.37 -9.25 11.97
CA LYS A 178 -5.99 -8.66 13.17
C LYS A 178 -4.98 -8.46 14.30
N MET A 179 -4.08 -9.42 14.50
CA MET A 179 -3.01 -9.29 15.51
C MET A 179 -2.09 -8.11 15.22
N MET A 180 -1.68 -7.89 13.95
CA MET A 180 -0.86 -6.74 13.59
C MET A 180 -1.64 -5.43 13.73
N TYR A 181 -2.89 -5.39 13.25
CA TYR A 181 -3.76 -4.23 13.39
C TYR A 181 -3.92 -3.81 14.86
N ASP A 182 -4.31 -4.73 15.72
CA ASP A 182 -4.49 -4.46 17.16
C ASP A 182 -3.18 -4.02 17.81
N ARG A 183 -2.08 -4.63 17.43
CA ARG A 183 -0.77 -4.27 17.95
C ARG A 183 -0.38 -2.85 17.57
N TYR A 184 -0.48 -2.49 16.29
CA TYR A 184 -0.04 -1.20 15.78
C TYR A 184 -1.01 -0.09 16.19
N THR A 185 -2.29 -0.31 16.01
CA THR A 185 -3.32 0.70 16.30
C THR A 185 -3.55 0.86 17.80
N ASN A 186 -3.72 -0.22 18.56
CA ASN A 186 -4.13 -0.17 19.95
C ASN A 186 -2.95 -0.18 20.94
N LYS A 187 -1.94 -1.03 20.71
CA LYS A 187 -0.81 -1.14 21.65
C LYS A 187 0.26 -0.07 21.42
N PHE A 188 0.67 0.16 20.15
CA PHE A 188 1.62 1.23 19.80
C PHE A 188 0.95 2.60 19.68
N GLY A 189 -0.37 2.64 19.51
CA GLY A 189 -1.13 3.87 19.37
C GLY A 189 -0.80 4.63 18.09
N LEU A 190 -0.50 3.91 16.99
CA LEU A 190 -0.23 4.53 15.69
C LEU A 190 -1.52 5.10 15.10
N THR A 191 -1.54 6.41 14.87
CA THR A 191 -2.71 7.15 14.38
C THR A 191 -2.58 7.57 12.92
N ASN A 192 -1.39 7.39 12.35
CA ASN A 192 -1.03 7.82 11.00
C ASN A 192 -1.22 6.74 9.92
N LEU A 193 -1.72 5.55 10.27
CA LEU A 193 -1.85 4.44 9.31
C LEU A 193 -3.21 4.40 8.64
N ILE A 194 -3.18 4.23 7.32
CA ILE A 194 -4.31 3.89 6.46
C ILE A 194 -4.07 2.46 5.99
N TRP A 195 -4.90 1.51 6.42
CA TRP A 195 -4.69 0.07 6.21
C TRP A 195 -5.16 -0.39 4.85
N VAL A 196 -4.23 -0.86 4.02
CA VAL A 196 -4.47 -1.31 2.65
C VAL A 196 -4.31 -2.81 2.56
N LEU A 197 -5.37 -3.50 2.17
CA LEU A 197 -5.38 -4.95 1.93
C LEU A 197 -5.20 -5.23 0.44
N GLY A 198 -4.00 -5.66 0.04
CA GLY A 198 -3.63 -5.97 -1.35
C GLY A 198 -3.79 -7.45 -1.67
N TYR A 199 -4.81 -7.81 -2.46
CA TYR A 199 -4.99 -9.14 -3.02
C TYR A 199 -4.04 -9.37 -4.19
N SER A 200 -3.68 -10.63 -4.45
CA SER A 200 -3.19 -11.04 -5.75
C SER A 200 -4.31 -10.91 -6.81
N GLY A 201 -4.00 -11.10 -8.08
CA GLY A 201 -5.00 -10.98 -9.15
C GLY A 201 -6.24 -11.90 -9.04
N SER A 202 -6.23 -12.90 -8.14
CA SER A 202 -7.32 -13.88 -8.04
C SER A 202 -8.51 -13.42 -7.17
N VAL A 203 -8.31 -12.52 -6.25
CA VAL A 203 -9.28 -11.96 -5.29
C VAL A 203 -10.24 -13.02 -4.71
N LYS A 204 -9.89 -13.56 -3.54
CA LYS A 204 -10.69 -14.57 -2.82
C LYS A 204 -11.38 -13.92 -1.62
N ASP A 205 -12.72 -13.83 -1.64
CA ASP A 205 -13.54 -13.12 -0.66
C ASP A 205 -13.46 -13.66 0.76
N ASP A 206 -13.26 -14.96 0.91
CA ASP A 206 -13.20 -15.64 2.20
C ASP A 206 -11.92 -15.35 3.03
N TRP A 207 -10.99 -14.56 2.48
CA TRP A 207 -9.79 -14.08 3.16
C TRP A 207 -9.96 -12.72 3.86
N TYR A 208 -11.09 -12.05 3.66
CA TYR A 208 -11.30 -10.71 4.18
C TYR A 208 -11.38 -10.66 5.72
N PRO A 209 -10.55 -9.84 6.40
CA PRO A 209 -10.54 -9.78 7.87
C PRO A 209 -11.70 -8.97 8.47
N GLY A 210 -12.40 -8.16 7.68
CA GLY A 210 -13.54 -7.33 8.10
C GLY A 210 -13.31 -5.83 7.89
N ASP A 211 -14.41 -5.09 7.71
CA ASP A 211 -14.39 -3.64 7.44
C ASP A 211 -13.73 -2.82 8.56
N GLU A 212 -13.76 -3.35 9.78
CA GLU A 212 -13.17 -2.70 10.96
C GLU A 212 -11.64 -2.78 11.03
N TYR A 213 -11.01 -3.52 10.11
CA TYR A 213 -9.56 -3.72 10.05
C TYR A 213 -8.92 -3.26 8.73
N VAL A 214 -9.71 -2.75 7.81
CA VAL A 214 -9.25 -2.38 6.45
C VAL A 214 -9.84 -1.05 6.06
N ASP A 215 -9.03 -0.21 5.41
CA ASP A 215 -9.46 1.09 4.88
C ASP A 215 -9.62 1.08 3.37
N ILE A 216 -8.70 0.40 2.67
CA ILE A 216 -8.67 0.33 1.20
C ILE A 216 -8.46 -1.12 0.79
N LEU A 217 -9.20 -1.57 -0.23
CA LEU A 217 -8.99 -2.85 -0.89
C LEU A 217 -8.20 -2.66 -2.17
N GLY A 218 -7.27 -3.54 -2.46
CA GLY A 218 -6.51 -3.50 -3.70
C GLY A 218 -6.31 -4.87 -4.31
N SER A 219 -5.91 -4.91 -5.56
CA SER A 219 -5.52 -6.13 -6.26
C SER A 219 -4.38 -5.85 -7.23
N ASP A 220 -3.49 -6.82 -7.38
CA ASP A 220 -2.32 -6.76 -8.24
C ASP A 220 -2.59 -7.42 -9.59
N ALA A 221 -1.98 -6.89 -10.64
CA ALA A 221 -1.90 -7.57 -11.91
C ALA A 221 -0.63 -7.17 -12.67
N TYR A 222 0.08 -8.18 -13.15
CA TYR A 222 1.33 -8.03 -13.91
C TYR A 222 1.20 -8.50 -15.36
N ASN A 223 -0.04 -8.63 -15.84
CA ASN A 223 -0.40 -9.14 -17.18
C ASN A 223 -0.85 -8.03 -18.15
N ASP A 224 -0.43 -6.79 -17.91
CA ASP A 224 -0.62 -5.64 -18.78
C ASP A 224 -2.09 -5.32 -19.11
N ASP A 225 -2.99 -5.53 -18.14
CA ASP A 225 -4.40 -5.19 -18.27
C ASP A 225 -4.86 -4.19 -17.20
N THR A 226 -6.09 -3.73 -17.29
CA THR A 226 -6.67 -2.78 -16.32
C THR A 226 -7.05 -3.40 -14.99
N ASN A 227 -6.89 -4.72 -14.86
CA ASN A 227 -7.37 -5.52 -13.72
C ASN A 227 -8.89 -5.33 -13.44
N ALA A 228 -9.65 -4.94 -14.45
CA ALA A 228 -11.07 -4.61 -14.29
C ALA A 228 -11.91 -5.79 -13.78
N GLN A 229 -11.47 -7.04 -14.03
CA GLN A 229 -12.12 -8.26 -13.53
C GLN A 229 -12.07 -8.39 -11.99
N ALA A 230 -11.09 -7.75 -11.34
CA ALA A 230 -11.00 -7.73 -9.88
C ALA A 230 -11.99 -6.74 -9.25
N TRP A 231 -12.36 -5.69 -9.97
CA TRP A 231 -13.24 -4.63 -9.47
C TRP A 231 -14.58 -5.13 -8.89
N PRO A 232 -15.42 -5.89 -9.63
CA PRO A 232 -16.68 -6.40 -9.07
C PRO A 232 -16.48 -7.37 -7.92
N ARG A 233 -15.36 -8.12 -7.89
CA ARG A 233 -15.05 -9.04 -6.79
C ARG A 233 -14.71 -8.27 -5.51
N LEU A 234 -13.86 -7.24 -5.60
CA LEU A 234 -13.53 -6.38 -4.47
C LEU A 234 -14.77 -5.62 -3.96
N LYS A 235 -15.63 -5.15 -4.87
CA LYS A 235 -16.91 -4.52 -4.51
C LYS A 235 -17.88 -5.47 -3.80
N ALA A 236 -17.86 -6.76 -4.15
CA ALA A 236 -18.67 -7.77 -3.48
C ALA A 236 -18.16 -8.08 -2.05
N ILE A 237 -16.85 -7.90 -1.80
CA ILE A 237 -16.24 -8.05 -0.47
C ILE A 237 -16.66 -6.89 0.43
N SER A 238 -16.53 -5.65 -0.05
CA SER A 238 -17.00 -4.47 0.66
C SER A 238 -17.31 -3.33 -0.33
N ASP A 239 -18.51 -2.78 -0.24
CA ASP A 239 -18.94 -1.59 -1.00
C ASP A 239 -18.66 -0.28 -0.24
N THR A 240 -18.14 -0.38 0.97
CA THR A 240 -17.81 0.74 1.87
C THR A 240 -16.34 1.14 1.82
N LYS A 241 -15.53 0.55 0.93
CA LYS A 241 -14.11 0.84 0.80
C LYS A 241 -13.76 1.33 -0.61
N PRO A 242 -12.85 2.31 -0.75
CA PRO A 242 -12.26 2.63 -2.05
C PRO A 242 -11.37 1.46 -2.53
N LEU A 243 -11.20 1.37 -3.85
CA LEU A 243 -10.45 0.28 -4.49
C LEU A 243 -9.21 0.82 -5.18
N ALA A 244 -8.13 0.05 -5.15
CA ALA A 244 -6.84 0.41 -5.73
C ALA A 244 -6.31 -0.64 -6.73
N TYR A 245 -5.67 -0.18 -7.79
CA TYR A 245 -4.75 -0.98 -8.56
C TYR A 245 -3.44 -1.01 -7.79
N HIS A 246 -3.37 -1.99 -6.87
CA HIS A 246 -2.45 -1.97 -5.75
C HIS A 246 -1.00 -2.07 -6.21
N GLU A 247 -0.71 -2.99 -7.14
CA GLU A 247 0.56 -3.09 -7.85
C GLU A 247 0.32 -3.50 -9.31
N CYS A 248 1.16 -3.03 -10.24
CA CYS A 248 1.07 -3.40 -11.64
C CYS A 248 2.43 -3.45 -12.33
N GLY A 249 2.48 -4.15 -13.47
CA GLY A 249 3.59 -4.14 -14.41
C GLY A 249 3.49 -2.98 -15.38
N ASN A 250 3.06 -3.24 -16.63
CA ASN A 250 2.81 -2.20 -17.60
C ASN A 250 1.49 -1.47 -17.34
N LEU A 251 1.45 -0.18 -17.66
CA LEU A 251 0.24 0.63 -17.53
C LEU A 251 -0.58 0.59 -18.81
N PRO A 252 -1.87 0.19 -18.71
CA PRO A 252 -2.85 0.48 -19.76
C PRO A 252 -3.10 1.99 -19.91
N SER A 253 -3.67 2.39 -21.04
CA SER A 253 -4.11 3.77 -21.23
C SER A 253 -5.27 4.13 -20.30
N VAL A 254 -5.41 5.41 -19.96
CA VAL A 254 -6.55 5.88 -19.13
C VAL A 254 -7.88 5.58 -19.79
N GLU A 255 -7.96 5.64 -21.12
CA GLU A 255 -9.18 5.32 -21.88
C GLU A 255 -9.59 3.84 -21.75
N GLU A 256 -8.62 2.91 -21.59
CA GLU A 256 -8.92 1.51 -21.29
C GLU A 256 -9.53 1.36 -19.89
N PHE A 257 -8.95 1.99 -18.86
CA PHE A 257 -9.53 2.02 -17.53
C PHE A 257 -10.95 2.59 -17.51
N LYS A 258 -11.20 3.69 -18.23
CA LYS A 258 -12.53 4.31 -18.37
C LYS A 258 -13.52 3.41 -19.09
N LYS A 259 -13.12 2.80 -20.20
CA LYS A 259 -13.94 1.89 -21.00
C LYS A 259 -14.41 0.68 -20.18
N GLU A 260 -13.55 0.16 -19.33
CA GLU A 260 -13.84 -0.99 -18.47
C GLU A 260 -14.47 -0.62 -17.12
N GLY A 261 -14.61 0.69 -16.83
CA GLY A 261 -15.24 1.20 -15.61
C GLY A 261 -14.40 1.00 -14.36
N ALA A 262 -13.07 0.91 -14.50
CA ALA A 262 -12.12 0.59 -13.44
C ALA A 262 -11.19 1.77 -13.12
N LEU A 263 -11.74 2.96 -12.86
CA LEU A 263 -10.98 4.11 -12.37
C LEU A 263 -10.62 3.90 -10.89
N TRP A 264 -9.52 3.22 -10.66
CA TRP A 264 -8.96 2.90 -9.36
C TRP A 264 -8.56 4.17 -8.57
N SER A 265 -8.43 4.07 -7.24
CA SER A 265 -7.90 5.18 -6.43
C SER A 265 -6.49 5.58 -6.84
N TRP A 266 -5.67 4.59 -7.17
CA TRP A 266 -4.33 4.77 -7.74
C TRP A 266 -3.96 3.59 -8.63
N PHE A 267 -2.92 3.77 -9.44
CA PHE A 267 -2.11 2.69 -10.00
C PHE A 267 -0.70 2.81 -9.43
N MET A 268 -0.02 1.70 -9.15
CA MET A 268 1.37 1.71 -8.72
C MET A 268 2.20 0.74 -9.55
N VAL A 269 3.03 1.29 -10.44
CA VAL A 269 3.94 0.47 -11.23
C VAL A 269 5.07 -0.01 -10.31
N TRP A 270 5.39 -1.31 -10.43
CA TRP A 270 6.48 -1.90 -9.66
C TRP A 270 7.84 -1.40 -10.17
N HIS A 271 8.87 -1.58 -9.35
CA HIS A 271 10.20 -1.03 -9.61
C HIS A 271 10.97 -1.73 -10.76
N THR A 272 12.13 -1.18 -11.13
CA THR A 272 13.09 -1.69 -12.12
C THR A 272 12.48 -1.97 -13.50
N ASP A 273 12.59 -3.19 -14.01
CA ASP A 273 12.19 -3.52 -15.38
C ASP A 273 10.70 -3.24 -15.64
N HIS A 274 9.84 -3.36 -14.63
CA HIS A 274 8.40 -3.11 -14.79
C HIS A 274 8.10 -1.69 -15.28
N ILE A 275 8.70 -0.66 -14.69
CA ILE A 275 8.48 0.71 -15.18
C ILE A 275 9.24 0.99 -16.48
N MET A 276 10.44 0.41 -16.64
CA MET A 276 11.29 0.66 -17.79
C MET A 276 10.82 -0.01 -19.07
N ASP A 277 10.09 -1.12 -18.96
CA ASP A 277 9.49 -1.85 -20.07
C ASP A 277 8.18 -1.22 -20.59
N ASN A 278 7.64 -0.24 -19.85
CA ASN A 278 6.45 0.49 -20.29
C ASN A 278 6.70 1.25 -21.60
N ASP A 279 5.71 1.26 -22.49
CA ASP A 279 5.74 2.11 -23.68
C ASP A 279 5.84 3.60 -23.28
N LYS A 280 6.93 4.26 -23.69
CA LYS A 280 7.24 5.63 -23.29
C LYS A 280 6.18 6.64 -23.73
N LYS A 281 5.55 6.40 -24.87
CA LYS A 281 4.48 7.27 -25.36
C LYS A 281 3.25 7.14 -24.49
N ASN A 282 2.84 5.89 -24.22
CA ASN A 282 1.72 5.62 -23.32
C ASN A 282 1.97 6.17 -21.91
N LEU A 283 3.17 5.95 -21.36
CA LEU A 283 3.55 6.47 -20.04
C LEU A 283 3.42 8.01 -19.98
N LYS A 284 3.90 8.70 -21.04
CA LYS A 284 3.75 10.15 -21.15
C LYS A 284 2.28 10.58 -21.25
N GLU A 285 1.46 9.87 -22.02
CA GLU A 285 0.03 10.15 -22.18
C GLU A 285 -0.70 9.94 -20.86
N VAL A 286 -0.43 8.85 -20.12
CA VAL A 286 -1.04 8.55 -18.82
C VAL A 286 -0.70 9.63 -17.78
N TYR A 287 0.58 9.99 -17.61
CA TYR A 287 1.00 10.96 -16.60
C TYR A 287 0.57 12.41 -16.90
N ASN A 288 0.17 12.71 -18.14
CA ASN A 288 -0.35 14.02 -18.53
C ASN A 288 -1.86 14.01 -18.78
N HIS A 289 -2.55 12.94 -18.42
CA HIS A 289 -4.00 12.84 -18.61
C HIS A 289 -4.77 13.58 -17.49
N GLU A 290 -5.88 14.25 -17.81
CA GLU A 290 -6.69 15.03 -16.88
C GLU A 290 -7.31 14.21 -15.72
N ASP A 291 -7.46 12.89 -15.91
CA ASP A 291 -7.97 11.96 -14.90
C ASP A 291 -6.86 11.27 -14.11
N VAL A 292 -5.60 11.71 -14.23
CA VAL A 292 -4.45 11.24 -13.46
C VAL A 292 -3.91 12.37 -12.60
N ILE A 293 -3.70 12.11 -11.34
CA ILE A 293 -3.18 13.06 -10.36
C ILE A 293 -1.69 12.79 -10.17
N THR A 294 -0.87 13.76 -10.52
CA THR A 294 0.59 13.76 -10.32
C THR A 294 0.99 14.63 -9.13
N LEU A 295 2.26 14.61 -8.73
CA LEU A 295 2.75 15.31 -7.53
C LEU A 295 2.37 16.79 -7.48
N ASP A 296 2.49 17.50 -8.61
CA ASP A 296 2.19 18.91 -8.73
C ASP A 296 0.68 19.26 -8.72
N GLU A 297 -0.18 18.24 -8.71
CA GLU A 297 -1.64 18.36 -8.66
C GLU A 297 -2.23 17.98 -7.30
N LEU A 298 -1.40 17.51 -6.37
CA LEU A 298 -1.84 17.22 -5.00
C LEU A 298 -2.17 18.53 -4.25
N PRO A 299 -3.20 18.52 -3.39
CA PRO A 299 -3.42 19.64 -2.49
C PRO A 299 -2.27 19.74 -1.47
N ASN A 300 -2.05 20.93 -0.95
CA ASN A 300 -1.09 21.09 0.14
C ASN A 300 -1.68 20.56 1.46
N PHE A 301 -1.38 19.31 1.81
CA PHE A 301 -1.82 18.69 3.06
C PHE A 301 -1.18 19.28 4.32
N LEU A 302 -0.06 20.01 4.17
CA LEU A 302 0.69 20.61 5.27
C LEU A 302 0.11 21.99 5.69
N GLU A 303 -0.71 22.60 4.87
CA GLU A 303 -1.42 23.84 5.24
C GLU A 303 -2.62 23.52 6.14
N GLN A 304 -2.74 24.32 7.22
CA GLN A 304 -3.80 24.19 8.23
C GLN A 304 -5.12 24.78 7.75
#